data_15fdcec6d40d7390d19f5de415c583b5
#
_entry.id   15fdcec6d40d7390d19f5de415c583b5
#
_cell.length_a   1.000
_cell.length_b   1.000
_cell.length_c   1.000
_cell.angle_alpha   90.00
_cell.angle_beta   90.00
_cell.angle_gamma   90.00
#
_symmetry.space_group_name_H-M   'P 1'
#
loop_
_entity.id
_entity.type
_entity.pdbx_description
1 polymer ?
#
loop_
_entity_poly.entity_id
_entity_poly.type
_entity_poly.pdbx_seq_one_letter_code
_entity_poly.pdbx_strand_id
1 'polypeptide(L)'
;MLKPILLAILILLTSLTFSHANSLKKAMIEGVKFLDEIPEVEWYRVDRKSLIIGWRGIPQFFPHTNRRAAMRATISTGRKIQVWAVRHNQKKWAVGSGESHICTVTARNGRVKTDTCPR
;
A
#
# COMPACT_ATOMS: atom_id res chain seq x y z
N MET A 1 15.85 11.29 41.88
CA MET A 1 16.34 11.96 40.65
C MET A 1 16.41 11.02 39.43
N LEU A 2 16.50 9.69 39.61
CA LEU A 2 16.54 8.74 38.50
C LEU A 2 15.17 8.46 37.86
N LYS A 3 14.07 8.60 38.62
CA LYS A 3 12.70 8.32 38.16
C LYS A 3 12.21 9.16 36.98
N PRO A 4 12.46 10.49 36.88
CA PRO A 4 12.00 11.27 35.73
C PRO A 4 12.70 10.93 34.42
N ILE A 5 13.96 10.54 34.48
CA ILE A 5 14.76 10.16 33.30
C ILE A 5 14.28 8.82 32.74
N LEU A 6 13.95 7.84 33.60
CA LEU A 6 13.42 6.55 33.19
C LEU A 6 12.04 6.66 32.54
N LEU A 7 11.18 7.57 33.05
CA LEU A 7 9.89 7.85 32.47
C LEU A 7 10.00 8.47 31.07
N ALA A 8 10.93 9.39 30.87
CA ALA A 8 11.19 10.01 29.58
C ALA A 8 11.68 9.03 28.53
N ILE A 9 12.53 8.06 28.91
CA ILE A 9 13.02 6.99 28.03
C ILE A 9 11.89 6.06 27.60
N LEU A 10 10.98 5.72 28.52
CA LEU A 10 9.81 4.88 28.22
C LEU A 10 8.85 5.54 27.22
N ILE A 11 8.59 6.83 27.37
CA ILE A 11 7.75 7.62 26.46
C ILE A 11 8.39 7.69 25.07
N LEU A 12 9.69 7.85 24.98
CA LEU A 12 10.43 7.86 23.72
C LEU A 12 10.35 6.53 22.98
N LEU A 13 10.46 5.41 23.66
CA LEU A 13 10.35 4.07 23.07
C LEU A 13 8.94 3.80 22.51
N THR A 14 7.91 4.22 23.22
CA THR A 14 6.52 4.12 22.78
C THR A 14 6.26 4.98 21.55
N SER A 15 6.79 6.20 21.52
CA SER A 15 6.69 7.11 20.37
C SER A 15 7.37 6.56 19.12
N LEU A 16 8.51 5.88 19.26
CA LEU A 16 9.23 5.26 18.16
C LEU A 16 8.42 4.12 17.48
N THR A 17 7.68 3.33 18.25
CA THR A 17 6.84 2.26 17.71
C THR A 17 5.69 2.81 16.86
N PHE A 18 4.99 3.83 17.32
CA PHE A 18 3.95 4.53 16.56
C PHE A 18 4.50 5.21 15.32
N SER A 19 5.64 5.85 15.43
CA SER A 19 6.35 6.53 14.36
C SER A 19 6.71 5.58 13.22
N HIS A 20 7.08 4.32 13.54
CA HIS A 20 7.45 3.32 12.54
C HIS A 20 6.26 2.91 11.66
N ALA A 21 5.08 2.64 12.26
CA ALA A 21 3.87 2.27 11.51
C ALA A 21 3.40 3.42 10.59
N ASN A 22 3.42 4.66 11.08
CA ASN A 22 3.09 5.85 10.30
C ASN A 22 4.09 6.10 9.18
N SER A 23 5.37 5.81 9.41
CA SER A 23 6.43 5.94 8.41
C SER A 23 6.25 4.98 7.25
N LEU A 24 5.84 3.75 7.51
CA LEU A 24 5.57 2.75 6.48
C LEU A 24 4.40 3.19 5.58
N LYS A 25 3.29 3.60 6.17
CA LYS A 25 2.14 4.11 5.44
C LYS A 25 2.51 5.34 4.59
N LYS A 26 3.20 6.30 5.19
CA LYS A 26 3.64 7.52 4.52
C LYS A 26 4.58 7.20 3.35
N ALA A 27 5.55 6.32 3.56
CA ALA A 27 6.49 5.92 2.52
C ALA A 27 5.77 5.23 1.36
N MET A 28 4.79 4.39 1.65
CA MET A 28 3.99 3.73 0.61
C MET A 28 3.19 4.75 -0.21
N ILE A 29 2.50 5.68 0.45
CA ILE A 29 1.73 6.73 -0.23
C ILE A 29 2.64 7.58 -1.12
N GLU A 30 3.82 7.96 -0.63
CA GLU A 30 4.80 8.71 -1.42
C GLU A 30 5.22 7.94 -2.68
N GLY A 31 5.47 6.66 -2.56
CA GLY A 31 5.90 5.81 -3.68
C GLY A 31 4.85 5.63 -4.77
N VAL A 32 3.56 5.70 -4.40
CA VAL A 32 2.45 5.47 -5.34
C VAL A 32 1.68 6.74 -5.67
N LYS A 33 2.23 7.89 -5.38
CA LYS A 33 1.59 9.19 -5.58
C LYS A 33 1.16 9.45 -7.04
N PHE A 34 1.83 8.82 -8.00
CA PHE A 34 1.46 8.91 -9.41
C PHE A 34 0.02 8.44 -9.68
N LEU A 35 -0.56 7.62 -8.78
CA LEU A 35 -1.96 7.17 -8.91
C LEU A 35 -2.95 8.33 -8.85
N ASP A 36 -2.58 9.44 -8.20
CA ASP A 36 -3.43 10.63 -8.11
C ASP A 36 -3.71 11.26 -9.48
N GLU A 37 -2.84 11.02 -10.45
CA GLU A 37 -2.94 11.57 -11.81
C GLU A 37 -3.71 10.66 -12.78
N ILE A 38 -4.17 9.50 -12.32
CA ILE A 38 -4.89 8.53 -13.16
C ILE A 38 -6.39 8.63 -12.86
N PRO A 39 -7.20 9.17 -13.80
CA PRO A 39 -8.64 9.37 -13.55
C PRO A 39 -9.40 8.09 -13.22
N GLU A 40 -9.01 6.96 -13.79
CA GLU A 40 -9.65 5.66 -13.58
C GLU A 40 -9.35 5.07 -12.21
N VAL A 41 -8.35 5.59 -11.49
CA VAL A 41 -8.12 5.27 -10.08
C VAL A 41 -9.00 6.21 -9.25
N GLU A 42 -10.10 5.69 -8.74
CA GLU A 42 -11.06 6.48 -7.97
C GLU A 42 -10.56 6.79 -6.57
N TRP A 43 -9.90 5.81 -5.97
CA TRP A 43 -9.29 5.93 -4.64
C TRP A 43 -8.23 4.85 -4.48
N TYR A 44 -7.36 5.05 -3.52
CA TYR A 44 -6.46 3.99 -3.04
C TYR A 44 -6.21 4.20 -1.55
N ARG A 45 -5.88 3.12 -0.86
CA ARG A 45 -5.57 3.17 0.57
C ARG A 45 -4.55 2.11 0.94
N VAL A 46 -3.86 2.36 2.04
CA VAL A 46 -2.88 1.44 2.61
C VAL A 46 -3.53 0.64 3.72
N ASP A 47 -3.38 -0.68 3.66
CA ASP A 47 -3.79 -1.60 4.71
C ASP A 47 -2.59 -2.48 5.04
N ARG A 48 -1.87 -2.13 6.11
CA ARG A 48 -0.62 -2.79 6.54
C ARG A 48 0.43 -2.77 5.42
N LYS A 49 0.82 -3.93 4.89
CA LYS A 49 1.77 -4.09 3.78
C LYS A 49 1.07 -4.25 2.44
N SER A 50 -0.19 -3.87 2.37
CA SER A 50 -0.99 -3.95 1.16
C SER A 50 -1.45 -2.58 0.73
N LEU A 51 -1.47 -2.37 -0.58
CA LEU A 51 -2.08 -1.22 -1.22
C LEU A 51 -3.34 -1.70 -1.91
N ILE A 52 -4.47 -1.07 -1.62
CA ILE A 52 -5.74 -1.40 -2.24
C ILE A 52 -6.11 -0.26 -3.17
N ILE A 53 -6.32 -0.56 -4.45
CA ILE A 53 -6.65 0.44 -5.49
C ILE A 53 -8.08 0.17 -5.97
N GLY A 54 -8.94 1.17 -5.83
CA GLY A 54 -10.32 1.13 -6.32
C GLY A 54 -10.39 1.67 -7.74
N TRP A 55 -10.62 0.79 -8.70
CA TRP A 55 -10.63 1.08 -10.12
C TRP A 55 -12.02 1.33 -10.67
N ARG A 56 -12.14 2.34 -11.51
CA ARG A 56 -13.31 2.58 -12.34
C ARG A 56 -13.09 1.91 -13.68
N GLY A 57 -13.65 0.70 -13.86
CA GLY A 57 -13.45 -0.10 -15.04
C GLY A 57 -12.10 -0.79 -15.10
N ILE A 58 -11.78 -1.35 -16.25
CA ILE A 58 -10.51 -2.04 -16.50
C ILE A 58 -9.91 -1.44 -17.77
N PRO A 59 -9.20 -0.29 -17.67
CA PRO A 59 -8.58 0.32 -18.83
C PRO A 59 -7.44 -0.54 -19.38
N GLN A 60 -7.06 -0.32 -20.61
CA GLN A 60 -6.02 -1.10 -21.28
C GLN A 60 -4.68 -1.09 -20.52
N PHE A 61 -4.35 0.03 -19.87
CA PHE A 61 -3.11 0.18 -19.09
C PHE A 61 -3.22 -0.37 -17.65
N PHE A 62 -4.37 -0.90 -17.25
CA PHE A 62 -4.66 -1.38 -15.89
C PHE A 62 -3.58 -2.32 -15.32
N PRO A 63 -3.17 -3.41 -16.02
CA PRO A 63 -2.17 -4.32 -15.45
C PRO A 63 -0.82 -3.65 -15.23
N HIS A 64 -0.42 -2.79 -16.16
CA HIS A 64 0.84 -2.07 -16.08
C HIS A 64 0.87 -1.12 -14.88
N THR A 65 -0.22 -0.42 -14.63
CA THR A 65 -0.34 0.50 -13.50
C THR A 65 -0.27 -0.24 -12.17
N ASN A 66 -0.96 -1.38 -12.03
CA ASN A 66 -0.90 -2.17 -10.82
C ASN A 66 0.51 -2.68 -10.53
N ARG A 67 1.23 -3.13 -11.55
CA ARG A 67 2.63 -3.57 -11.43
C ARG A 67 3.54 -2.42 -11.04
N ARG A 68 3.39 -1.25 -11.67
CA ARG A 68 4.16 -0.06 -11.35
C ARG A 68 3.94 0.38 -9.91
N ALA A 69 2.69 0.36 -9.44
CA ALA A 69 2.37 0.68 -8.05
C ALA A 69 3.07 -0.27 -7.09
N ALA A 70 3.03 -1.58 -7.37
CA ALA A 70 3.69 -2.59 -6.55
C ALA A 70 5.21 -2.37 -6.50
N MET A 71 5.84 -2.18 -7.65
CA MET A 71 7.29 -1.95 -7.72
C MET A 71 7.70 -0.68 -6.97
N ARG A 72 7.00 0.43 -7.19
CA ARG A 72 7.28 1.70 -6.52
C ARG A 72 7.07 1.62 -5.01
N ALA A 73 6.03 0.94 -4.57
CA ALA A 73 5.75 0.75 -3.15
C ALA A 73 6.87 -0.05 -2.47
N THR A 74 7.43 -1.06 -3.13
CA THR A 74 8.55 -1.82 -2.56
C THR A 74 9.81 -0.99 -2.46
N ILE A 75 10.07 -0.12 -3.43
CA ILE A 75 11.25 0.76 -3.42
C ILE A 75 11.13 1.79 -2.29
N SER A 76 9.98 2.43 -2.16
CA SER A 76 9.78 3.47 -1.15
C SER A 76 9.72 2.94 0.28
N THR A 77 9.22 1.72 0.48
CA THR A 77 9.06 1.13 1.82
C THR A 77 10.18 0.19 2.21
N GLY A 78 10.92 -0.36 1.25
CA GLY A 78 11.90 -1.42 1.50
C GLY A 78 11.27 -2.75 1.92
N ARG A 79 9.96 -2.93 1.68
CA ARG A 79 9.18 -4.10 2.13
C ARG A 79 8.55 -4.83 0.96
N LYS A 80 8.25 -6.11 1.17
CA LYS A 80 7.38 -6.85 0.26
C LYS A 80 5.97 -6.26 0.34
N ILE A 81 5.39 -5.92 -0.80
CA ILE A 81 4.09 -5.26 -0.88
C ILE A 81 3.17 -6.05 -1.79
N GLN A 82 1.90 -6.11 -1.42
CA GLN A 82 0.83 -6.63 -2.26
C GLN A 82 -0.05 -5.46 -2.72
N VAL A 83 -0.36 -5.42 -4.00
CA VAL A 83 -1.33 -4.47 -4.56
C VAL A 83 -2.59 -5.24 -4.95
N TRP A 84 -3.69 -4.87 -4.32
CA TRP A 84 -5.00 -5.45 -4.57
C TRP A 84 -5.82 -4.49 -5.40
N ALA A 85 -6.11 -4.87 -6.63
CA ALA A 85 -6.99 -4.09 -7.50
C ALA A 85 -8.42 -4.55 -7.29
N VAL A 86 -9.29 -3.62 -6.94
CA VAL A 86 -10.71 -3.87 -6.65
C VAL A 86 -11.59 -2.87 -7.40
N ARG A 87 -12.88 -3.14 -7.48
CA ARG A 87 -13.84 -2.23 -8.09
C ARG A 87 -14.05 -1.00 -7.21
N HIS A 88 -14.17 0.17 -7.82
CA HIS A 88 -14.21 1.46 -7.11
C HIS A 88 -15.37 1.61 -6.12
N ASN A 89 -16.49 0.91 -6.35
CA ASN A 89 -17.64 0.96 -5.47
C ASN A 89 -17.46 0.18 -4.16
N GLN A 90 -16.31 -0.46 -3.97
CA GLN A 90 -16.00 -1.29 -2.80
C GLN A 90 -14.98 -0.61 -1.88
N LYS A 91 -15.23 0.64 -1.50
CA LYS A 91 -14.32 1.42 -0.65
C LYS A 91 -14.00 0.78 0.71
N LYS A 92 -14.92 -0.03 1.23
CA LYS A 92 -14.76 -0.73 2.51
C LYS A 92 -14.20 -2.16 2.34
N TRP A 93 -13.77 -2.50 1.13
CA TRP A 93 -13.21 -3.82 0.88
C TRP A 93 -12.01 -4.09 1.78
N ALA A 94 -11.95 -5.28 2.36
CA ALA A 94 -10.83 -5.74 3.18
C ALA A 94 -10.07 -6.85 2.44
N VAL A 95 -8.78 -6.97 2.71
CA VAL A 95 -7.96 -8.04 2.15
C VAL A 95 -8.57 -9.40 2.53
N GLY A 96 -8.80 -10.24 1.54
CA GLY A 96 -9.47 -11.54 1.71
C GLY A 96 -10.94 -11.58 1.34
N SER A 97 -11.58 -10.43 1.09
CA SER A 97 -12.96 -10.35 0.59
C SER A 97 -12.98 -10.62 -0.90
N GLY A 98 -13.56 -11.72 -1.38
CA GLY A 98 -13.37 -12.19 -2.76
C GLY A 98 -14.15 -11.48 -3.86
N GLU A 99 -15.37 -11.01 -3.59
CA GLU A 99 -16.32 -10.63 -4.64
C GLU A 99 -15.97 -9.40 -5.47
N SER A 100 -15.26 -8.44 -4.90
CA SER A 100 -14.87 -7.20 -5.59
C SER A 100 -13.43 -7.22 -6.07
N HIS A 101 -12.69 -8.27 -5.80
CA HIS A 101 -11.30 -8.42 -6.18
C HIS A 101 -11.17 -8.67 -7.68
N ILE A 102 -10.37 -7.85 -8.34
CA ILE A 102 -10.07 -8.02 -9.77
C ILE A 102 -8.80 -8.84 -9.93
N CYS A 103 -7.70 -8.39 -9.32
CA CYS A 103 -6.41 -9.08 -9.41
C CYS A 103 -5.46 -8.62 -8.31
N THR A 104 -4.35 -9.33 -8.14
CA THR A 104 -3.33 -9.02 -7.15
C THR A 104 -1.94 -9.05 -7.78
N VAL A 105 -1.11 -8.06 -7.46
CA VAL A 105 0.31 -8.04 -7.80
C VAL A 105 1.11 -8.07 -6.51
N THR A 106 2.04 -8.99 -6.41
CA THR A 106 3.00 -9.03 -5.30
C THR A 106 4.39 -8.66 -5.81
N ALA A 107 5.06 -7.77 -5.11
CA ALA A 107 6.41 -7.34 -5.47
C ALA A 107 7.33 -7.31 -4.27
N ARG A 108 8.62 -7.43 -4.53
CA ARG A 108 9.69 -7.36 -3.53
C ARG A 108 10.94 -6.81 -4.19
N ASN A 109 11.64 -5.91 -3.51
CA ASN A 109 12.89 -5.33 -4.00
C ASN A 109 12.75 -4.68 -5.40
N GLY A 110 11.63 -4.01 -5.66
CA GLY A 110 11.37 -3.36 -6.95
C GLY A 110 10.99 -4.30 -8.08
N ARG A 111 10.76 -5.59 -7.81
CA ARG A 111 10.45 -6.61 -8.83
C ARG A 111 9.12 -7.30 -8.54
N VAL A 112 8.32 -7.49 -9.57
CA VAL A 112 7.08 -8.25 -9.49
C VAL A 112 7.40 -9.73 -9.30
N LYS A 113 6.79 -10.35 -8.29
CA LYS A 113 6.93 -11.78 -7.98
C LYS A 113 5.74 -12.59 -8.47
N THR A 114 4.52 -12.10 -8.22
CA THR A 114 3.29 -12.73 -8.70
C THR A 114 2.38 -11.66 -9.27
N ASP A 115 1.62 -12.02 -10.29
CA ASP A 115 0.72 -11.12 -10.98
C ASP A 115 -0.45 -11.91 -11.55
N THR A 116 -1.64 -11.72 -10.98
CA THR A 116 -2.87 -12.35 -11.46
C THR A 116 -3.69 -11.42 -12.35
N CYS A 117 -3.18 -10.20 -12.62
CA CYS A 117 -3.89 -9.23 -13.45
C CYS A 117 -3.96 -9.70 -14.91
N PRO A 118 -5.06 -9.39 -15.61
CA PRO A 118 -5.18 -9.73 -17.03
C PRO A 118 -4.10 -9.03 -17.86
N ARG A 119 -3.68 -9.69 -18.93
CA ARG A 119 -2.66 -9.17 -19.85
C ARG A 119 -3.30 -8.64 -21.13
#